data_742d70da5f9da86a2d8c0477e3c56933
#
_entry.id   742d70da5f9da86a2d8c0477e3c56933
#
_cell.length_a   1.000
_cell.length_b   1.000
_cell.length_c   1.000
_cell.angle_alpha   90.00
_cell.angle_beta   90.00
_cell.angle_gamma   90.00
#
_symmetry.space_group_name_H-M   'P 1'
#
loop_
_entity.id
_entity.type
_entity.pdbx_description
1 polymer ?
#
loop_
_entity_poly.entity_id
_entity_poly.type
_entity_poly.pdbx_seq_one_letter_code
_entity_poly.pdbx_strand_id
1 'polypeptide(L)'
;QCYINPREGAIGCFEEACRNVVCTGAKPIGMLDHLQFGNPKDPEIFWTFLESLKGLTDFAKEFEIPCIGGKVSLYNETPTGSIKPTPVIGVIGLIDKKPLKIQKINSDDCLILIGSTKDELGGSEYSEYIHKFIGGKCPVVDFLESKKNMDAVLKIIEKNLIKSAHDCSKGGLAIAASELCMTNQIGCDISLENISGEKLDADKILFSESH
;
A
#
# COMPACT_ATOMS: atom_id res chain seq x y z
N GLN A 1 8.62 0.65 -6.39
CA GLN A 1 9.06 1.55 -5.29
C GLN A 1 10.38 1.10 -4.68
N CYS A 2 10.53 -0.14 -4.21
CA CYS A 2 11.77 -0.65 -3.58
C CYS A 2 13.04 -0.52 -4.46
N TYR A 3 12.90 -0.48 -5.78
CA TYR A 3 14.01 -0.23 -6.70
C TYR A 3 14.51 1.21 -6.67
N ILE A 4 13.63 2.17 -6.36
CA ILE A 4 13.96 3.60 -6.29
C ILE A 4 14.47 3.97 -4.90
N ASN A 5 13.75 3.54 -3.89
CA ASN A 5 14.08 3.74 -2.47
C ASN A 5 13.74 2.47 -1.70
N PRO A 6 14.72 1.61 -1.40
CA PRO A 6 14.46 0.31 -0.79
C PRO A 6 13.84 0.40 0.60
N ARG A 7 14.19 1.44 1.38
CA ARG A 7 13.65 1.63 2.72
C ARG A 7 12.17 2.04 2.67
N GLU A 8 11.86 3.12 1.94
CA GLU A 8 10.48 3.61 1.81
C GLU A 8 9.58 2.62 1.08
N GLY A 9 10.08 1.98 0.03
CA GLY A 9 9.34 0.95 -0.68
C GLY A 9 9.02 -0.27 0.19
N ALA A 10 9.92 -0.68 1.09
CA ALA A 10 9.67 -1.77 2.03
C ALA A 10 8.66 -1.36 3.12
N ILE A 11 8.73 -0.11 3.62
CA ILE A 11 7.73 0.45 4.53
C ILE A 11 6.36 0.44 3.85
N GLY A 12 6.27 0.94 2.61
CA GLY A 12 5.02 0.97 1.85
C GLY A 12 4.42 -0.41 1.62
N CYS A 13 5.24 -1.42 1.28
CA CYS A 13 4.78 -2.81 1.16
C CYS A 13 4.15 -3.34 2.46
N PHE A 14 4.74 -3.03 3.61
CA PHE A 14 4.22 -3.49 4.89
C PHE A 14 2.94 -2.74 5.25
N GLU A 15 2.92 -1.45 5.06
CA GLU A 15 1.76 -0.59 5.30
C GLU A 15 0.57 -1.00 4.43
N GLU A 16 0.78 -1.25 3.14
CA GLU A 16 -0.24 -1.76 2.21
C GLU A 16 -0.83 -3.08 2.69
N ALA A 17 0.01 -4.03 3.10
CA ALA A 17 -0.46 -5.30 3.63
C ALA A 17 -1.32 -5.12 4.90
N CYS A 18 -0.99 -4.13 5.76
CA CYS A 18 -1.80 -3.79 6.92
C CYS A 18 -3.14 -3.16 6.52
N ARG A 19 -3.17 -2.26 5.53
CA ARG A 19 -4.42 -1.65 5.02
C ARG A 19 -5.35 -2.70 4.44
N ASN A 20 -4.82 -3.65 3.69
CA ASN A 20 -5.59 -4.79 3.16
C ASN A 20 -6.30 -5.57 4.29
N VAL A 21 -5.58 -5.85 5.37
CA VAL A 21 -6.16 -6.51 6.56
C VAL A 21 -7.21 -5.63 7.23
N VAL A 22 -6.91 -4.35 7.43
CA VAL A 22 -7.83 -3.37 8.05
C VAL A 22 -9.13 -3.23 7.27
N CYS A 23 -9.09 -3.26 5.94
CA CYS A 23 -10.29 -3.21 5.09
C CYS A 23 -11.24 -4.40 5.32
N THR A 24 -10.77 -5.50 5.90
CA THR A 24 -11.64 -6.62 6.32
C THR A 24 -12.27 -6.44 7.69
N GLY A 25 -11.86 -5.43 8.45
CA GLY A 25 -12.23 -5.21 9.84
C GLY A 25 -11.32 -5.91 10.84
N ALA A 26 -10.19 -6.46 10.38
CA ALA A 26 -9.21 -7.12 11.21
C ALA A 26 -8.11 -6.14 11.67
N LYS A 27 -7.65 -6.28 12.92
CA LYS A 27 -6.48 -5.56 13.43
C LYS A 27 -5.22 -6.35 13.09
N PRO A 28 -4.21 -5.76 12.41
CA PRO A 28 -2.92 -6.39 12.17
C PRO A 28 -2.23 -6.79 13.49
N ILE A 29 -1.73 -8.02 13.58
CA ILE A 29 -1.11 -8.56 14.81
C ILE A 29 0.22 -9.26 14.57
N GLY A 30 0.59 -9.55 13.34
CA GLY A 30 1.84 -10.20 12.99
C GLY A 30 2.11 -10.16 11.51
N MET A 31 3.38 -10.18 11.13
CA MET A 31 3.80 -10.19 9.74
C MET A 31 4.71 -11.37 9.42
N LEU A 32 4.71 -11.76 8.16
CA LEU A 32 5.69 -12.66 7.57
C LEU A 32 6.34 -11.95 6.39
N ASP A 33 7.61 -12.21 6.18
CA ASP A 33 8.32 -11.70 5.01
C ASP A 33 8.79 -12.81 4.08
N HIS A 34 8.94 -12.48 2.80
CA HIS A 34 9.73 -13.25 1.86
C HIS A 34 10.59 -12.29 1.06
N LEU A 35 11.85 -12.18 1.43
CA LEU A 35 12.79 -11.21 0.89
C LEU A 35 13.54 -11.83 -0.29
N GLN A 36 13.35 -11.28 -1.50
CA GLN A 36 13.94 -11.78 -2.74
C GLN A 36 14.90 -10.71 -3.31
N PHE A 37 16.19 -11.06 -3.37
CA PHE A 37 17.25 -10.16 -3.81
C PHE A 37 18.27 -10.93 -4.66
N GLY A 38 19.06 -10.19 -5.42
CA GLY A 38 20.16 -10.75 -6.22
C GLY A 38 21.35 -11.21 -5.35
N ASN A 39 22.55 -11.14 -5.92
CA ASN A 39 23.76 -11.62 -5.27
C ASN A 39 24.22 -10.65 -4.16
N PRO A 40 24.23 -11.07 -2.89
CA PRO A 40 24.62 -10.20 -1.77
C PRO A 40 26.11 -9.91 -1.69
N LYS A 41 26.96 -10.50 -2.55
CA LYS A 41 28.36 -10.11 -2.72
C LYS A 41 28.52 -8.80 -3.47
N ASP A 42 27.48 -8.41 -4.23
CA ASP A 42 27.40 -7.08 -4.82
C ASP A 42 27.05 -6.07 -3.73
N PRO A 43 27.92 -5.05 -3.49
CA PRO A 43 27.69 -4.06 -2.43
C PRO A 43 26.40 -3.26 -2.58
N GLU A 44 25.96 -2.97 -3.79
CA GLU A 44 24.72 -2.24 -4.05
C GLU A 44 23.49 -3.10 -3.71
N ILE A 45 23.48 -4.36 -4.14
CA ILE A 45 22.42 -5.32 -3.80
C ILE A 45 22.34 -5.55 -2.29
N PHE A 46 23.50 -5.69 -1.64
CA PHE A 46 23.56 -5.86 -0.19
C PHE A 46 23.05 -4.62 0.56
N TRP A 47 23.42 -3.43 0.12
CA TRP A 47 22.91 -2.17 0.66
C TRP A 47 21.39 -2.09 0.51
N THR A 48 20.87 -2.40 -0.67
CA THR A 48 19.43 -2.41 -0.95
C THR A 48 18.67 -3.38 -0.04
N PHE A 49 19.23 -4.55 0.20
CA PHE A 49 18.69 -5.54 1.14
C PHE A 49 18.66 -4.99 2.57
N LEU A 50 19.76 -4.39 3.05
CA LEU A 50 19.84 -3.82 4.40
C LEU A 50 18.87 -2.65 4.58
N GLU A 51 18.74 -1.76 3.60
CA GLU A 51 17.78 -0.64 3.69
C GLU A 51 16.34 -1.13 3.70
N SER A 52 16.01 -2.16 2.93
CA SER A 52 14.69 -2.79 3.00
C SER A 52 14.40 -3.37 4.38
N LEU A 53 15.37 -4.08 4.98
CA LEU A 53 15.24 -4.61 6.35
C LEU A 53 15.05 -3.50 7.40
N LYS A 54 15.76 -2.38 7.25
CA LYS A 54 15.58 -1.23 8.14
C LYS A 54 14.17 -0.67 8.04
N GLY A 55 13.65 -0.50 6.82
CA GLY A 55 12.28 -0.04 6.60
C GLY A 55 11.24 -0.95 7.26
N LEU A 56 11.33 -2.25 7.04
CA LEU A 56 10.45 -3.24 7.68
C LEU A 56 10.56 -3.20 9.21
N THR A 57 11.78 -3.06 9.75
CA THR A 57 12.03 -2.99 11.19
C THR A 57 11.43 -1.73 11.80
N ASP A 58 11.57 -0.58 11.14
CA ASP A 58 11.05 0.69 11.63
C ASP A 58 9.52 0.65 11.69
N PHE A 59 8.87 0.17 10.63
CA PHE A 59 7.42 0.01 10.60
C PHE A 59 6.93 -1.00 11.65
N ALA A 60 7.57 -2.17 11.74
CA ALA A 60 7.24 -3.21 12.72
C ALA A 60 7.27 -2.69 14.16
N LYS A 61 8.31 -1.90 14.50
CA LYS A 61 8.45 -1.30 15.82
C LYS A 61 7.39 -0.24 16.10
N GLU A 62 7.19 0.66 15.15
CA GLU A 62 6.25 1.76 15.31
C GLU A 62 4.80 1.28 15.43
N PHE A 63 4.44 0.24 14.68
CA PHE A 63 3.08 -0.33 14.69
C PHE A 63 2.92 -1.49 15.69
N GLU A 64 4.00 -1.89 16.39
CA GLU A 64 4.01 -2.99 17.33
C GLU A 64 3.55 -4.33 16.70
N ILE A 65 3.88 -4.54 15.42
CA ILE A 65 3.55 -5.76 14.66
C ILE A 65 4.80 -6.63 14.54
N PRO A 66 4.93 -7.71 15.30
CA PRO A 66 6.12 -8.57 15.26
C PRO A 66 6.21 -9.36 13.96
N CYS A 67 7.43 -9.58 13.49
CA CYS A 67 7.71 -10.59 12.47
C CYS A 67 7.63 -11.99 13.15
N ILE A 68 6.68 -12.81 12.70
CA ILE A 68 6.40 -14.15 13.26
C ILE A 68 7.02 -15.27 12.43
N GLY A 69 7.64 -14.95 11.32
CA GLY A 69 8.32 -15.89 10.44
C GLY A 69 8.67 -15.24 9.11
N GLY A 70 9.45 -15.95 8.31
CA GLY A 70 9.81 -15.43 7.01
C GLY A 70 10.82 -16.30 6.28
N LYS A 71 11.22 -15.85 5.10
CA LYS A 71 12.21 -16.49 4.24
C LYS A 71 13.04 -15.44 3.52
N VAL A 72 14.33 -15.70 3.40
CA VAL A 72 15.23 -14.91 2.55
C VAL A 72 15.65 -15.78 1.36
N SER A 73 15.51 -15.23 0.14
CA SER A 73 15.98 -15.81 -1.11
C SER A 73 16.98 -14.85 -1.75
N LEU A 74 18.21 -15.29 -1.88
CA LEU A 74 19.32 -14.52 -2.43
C LEU A 74 19.82 -15.18 -3.73
N TYR A 75 20.72 -14.48 -4.45
CA TYR A 75 21.25 -14.95 -5.74
C TYR A 75 20.19 -15.13 -6.83
N ASN A 76 19.08 -14.37 -6.75
CA ASN A 76 18.08 -14.39 -7.81
C ASN A 76 18.56 -13.53 -8.98
N GLU A 77 19.06 -14.20 -10.00
CA GLU A 77 19.68 -13.58 -11.15
C GLU A 77 19.11 -14.14 -12.47
N THR A 78 19.12 -13.30 -13.47
CA THR A 78 18.77 -13.64 -14.85
C THR A 78 20.00 -13.46 -15.74
N PRO A 79 20.01 -13.93 -16.99
CA PRO A 79 21.09 -13.65 -17.93
C PRO A 79 21.36 -12.16 -18.16
N THR A 80 20.39 -11.30 -17.85
CA THR A 80 20.47 -9.84 -18.03
C THR A 80 20.79 -9.07 -16.73
N GLY A 81 20.96 -9.78 -15.62
CA GLY A 81 21.29 -9.18 -14.32
C GLY A 81 20.43 -9.63 -13.17
N SER A 82 20.60 -9.04 -12.03
CA SER A 82 19.83 -9.32 -10.82
C SER A 82 18.36 -8.92 -10.96
N ILE A 83 17.48 -9.62 -10.26
CA ILE A 83 16.09 -9.20 -10.13
C ILE A 83 16.00 -7.84 -9.40
N LYS A 84 14.92 -7.11 -9.62
CA LYS A 84 14.61 -5.93 -8.82
C LYS A 84 14.39 -6.35 -7.35
N PRO A 85 14.70 -5.49 -6.37
CA PRO A 85 14.43 -5.75 -4.95
C PRO A 85 12.95 -6.05 -4.74
N THR A 86 12.65 -7.23 -4.20
CA THR A 86 11.27 -7.70 -4.08
C THR A 86 10.98 -8.26 -2.69
N PRO A 87 10.76 -7.41 -1.69
CA PRO A 87 10.16 -7.83 -0.43
C PRO A 87 8.68 -8.17 -0.67
N VAL A 88 8.26 -9.34 -0.24
CA VAL A 88 6.86 -9.78 -0.25
C VAL A 88 6.42 -9.89 1.20
N ILE A 89 5.37 -9.17 1.57
CA ILE A 89 4.91 -9.08 2.96
C ILE A 89 3.53 -9.70 3.08
N GLY A 90 3.39 -10.60 4.04
CA GLY A 90 2.09 -11.12 4.48
C GLY A 90 1.77 -10.60 5.87
N VAL A 91 0.54 -10.18 6.10
CA VAL A 91 0.07 -9.71 7.41
C VAL A 91 -1.09 -10.57 7.89
N ILE A 92 -1.03 -10.95 9.16
CA ILE A 92 -2.11 -11.65 9.82
C ILE A 92 -2.87 -10.65 10.69
N GLY A 93 -4.20 -10.68 10.61
CA GLY A 93 -5.08 -9.86 11.41
C GLY A 93 -6.01 -10.66 12.30
N LEU A 94 -6.42 -10.06 13.40
CA LEU A 94 -7.40 -10.60 14.33
C LEU A 94 -8.70 -9.80 14.25
N ILE A 95 -9.80 -10.50 14.17
CA ILE A 95 -11.16 -9.93 14.22
C ILE A 95 -11.78 -10.27 15.57
N ASP A 96 -11.92 -9.26 16.43
CA ASP A 96 -12.45 -9.45 17.78
C ASP A 96 -13.98 -9.60 17.83
N LYS A 97 -14.68 -8.97 16.90
CA LYS A 97 -16.15 -8.93 16.92
C LYS A 97 -16.76 -9.55 15.67
N LYS A 98 -16.80 -8.79 14.59
CA LYS A 98 -17.36 -9.26 13.31
C LYS A 98 -16.53 -8.71 12.17
N PRO A 99 -16.26 -9.53 11.14
CA PRO A 99 -15.65 -9.02 9.91
C PRO A 99 -16.57 -8.00 9.24
N LEU A 100 -15.98 -7.14 8.42
CA LEU A 100 -16.78 -6.30 7.53
C LEU A 100 -17.68 -7.21 6.66
N LYS A 101 -18.96 -7.06 6.83
CA LYS A 101 -19.93 -7.75 5.98
C LYS A 101 -20.09 -6.94 4.70
N ILE A 102 -19.36 -7.34 3.66
CA ILE A 102 -19.43 -6.71 2.35
C ILE A 102 -20.88 -6.71 1.88
N GLN A 103 -21.40 -5.53 1.61
CA GLN A 103 -22.74 -5.33 1.09
C GLN A 103 -22.62 -4.77 -0.33
N LYS A 104 -23.66 -5.03 -1.14
CA LYS A 104 -23.73 -4.48 -2.48
C LYS A 104 -23.76 -2.95 -2.42
N ILE A 105 -22.88 -2.31 -3.18
CA ILE A 105 -22.87 -0.85 -3.37
C ILE A 105 -23.95 -0.50 -4.40
N ASN A 106 -24.72 0.52 -4.12
CA ASN A 106 -25.80 1.03 -4.98
C ASN A 106 -25.43 2.40 -5.56
N SER A 107 -26.16 2.83 -6.58
CA SER A 107 -25.93 4.10 -7.27
C SER A 107 -26.02 5.36 -6.39
N ASP A 108 -26.74 5.27 -5.27
CA ASP A 108 -26.93 6.41 -4.35
C ASP A 108 -25.90 6.41 -3.19
N ASP A 109 -25.00 5.45 -3.17
CA ASP A 109 -23.95 5.40 -2.15
C ASP A 109 -22.81 6.38 -2.46
N CYS A 110 -22.20 6.93 -1.42
CA CYS A 110 -21.07 7.82 -1.55
C CYS A 110 -19.75 7.07 -1.35
N LEU A 111 -18.75 7.38 -2.18
CA LEU A 111 -17.37 7.01 -1.93
C LEU A 111 -16.73 8.04 -0.97
N ILE A 112 -16.04 7.56 0.03
CA ILE A 112 -15.30 8.39 0.99
C ILE A 112 -13.83 8.00 0.93
N LEU A 113 -12.97 8.95 0.61
CA LEU A 113 -11.52 8.80 0.72
C LEU A 113 -11.09 9.13 2.15
N ILE A 114 -10.31 8.22 2.76
CA ILE A 114 -9.70 8.41 4.08
C ILE A 114 -8.20 8.50 3.89
N GLY A 115 -7.62 9.60 4.32
CA GLY A 115 -6.21 9.93 4.11
C GLY A 115 -6.02 11.10 3.17
N SER A 116 -4.78 11.35 2.78
CA SER A 116 -4.39 12.44 1.90
C SER A 116 -3.66 11.92 0.66
N THR A 117 -3.89 12.57 -0.48
CA THR A 117 -3.13 12.31 -1.71
C THR A 117 -1.99 13.32 -1.81
N LYS A 118 -0.79 12.85 -2.13
CA LYS A 118 0.43 13.67 -2.24
C LYS A 118 1.00 13.59 -3.66
N ASP A 119 1.96 14.47 -4.00
CA ASP A 119 2.71 14.40 -5.28
C ASP A 119 3.74 13.25 -5.24
N GLU A 120 3.27 12.03 -5.44
CA GLU A 120 4.05 10.81 -5.25
C GLU A 120 3.81 9.78 -6.35
N LEU A 121 4.11 10.16 -7.61
CA LEU A 121 4.03 9.26 -8.77
C LEU A 121 5.28 8.39 -8.97
N GLY A 122 6.31 8.55 -8.13
CA GLY A 122 7.57 7.83 -8.28
C GLY A 122 7.41 6.32 -8.04
N GLY A 123 7.80 5.52 -9.02
CA GLY A 123 7.66 4.06 -8.96
C GLY A 123 6.22 3.55 -9.02
N SER A 124 5.27 4.39 -9.43
CA SER A 124 3.88 4.00 -9.64
C SER A 124 3.69 3.22 -10.94
N GLU A 125 2.63 2.43 -10.99
CA GLU A 125 2.17 1.78 -12.23
C GLU A 125 1.89 2.80 -13.33
N TYR A 126 1.36 3.98 -12.97
CA TYR A 126 1.11 5.06 -13.91
C TYR A 126 2.40 5.53 -14.61
N SER A 127 3.46 5.80 -13.84
CA SER A 127 4.74 6.24 -14.41
C SER A 127 5.37 5.15 -15.28
N GLU A 128 5.34 3.89 -14.86
CA GLU A 128 5.91 2.79 -15.62
C GLU A 128 5.09 2.48 -16.88
N TYR A 129 3.74 2.42 -16.75
CA TYR A 129 2.88 2.01 -17.86
C TYR A 129 2.67 3.12 -18.90
N ILE A 130 2.38 4.35 -18.46
CA ILE A 130 2.08 5.48 -19.35
C ILE A 130 3.36 6.16 -19.85
N HIS A 131 4.29 6.48 -18.94
CA HIS A 131 5.48 7.24 -19.26
C HIS A 131 6.70 6.36 -19.57
N LYS A 132 6.60 5.03 -19.40
CA LYS A 132 7.72 4.07 -19.60
C LYS A 132 8.95 4.44 -18.76
N PHE A 133 8.71 5.01 -17.59
CA PHE A 133 9.74 5.53 -16.70
C PHE A 133 9.62 4.93 -15.30
N ILE A 134 10.75 4.43 -14.78
CA ILE A 134 10.87 3.96 -13.40
C ILE A 134 11.82 4.89 -12.66
N GLY A 135 11.29 5.72 -11.81
CA GLY A 135 12.02 6.75 -11.06
C GLY A 135 11.08 7.74 -10.41
N GLY A 136 11.59 8.89 -10.01
CA GLY A 136 10.82 9.94 -9.37
C GLY A 136 10.80 9.83 -7.85
N LYS A 137 9.95 10.64 -7.22
CA LYS A 137 9.78 10.66 -5.76
C LYS A 137 8.95 9.44 -5.32
N CYS A 138 9.57 8.53 -4.58
CA CYS A 138 8.89 7.39 -3.97
C CYS A 138 7.89 7.87 -2.92
N PRO A 139 6.70 7.28 -2.83
CA PRO A 139 5.79 7.52 -1.71
C PRO A 139 6.46 7.30 -0.36
N VAL A 140 6.11 8.16 0.61
CA VAL A 140 6.63 8.12 1.98
C VAL A 140 5.48 7.96 2.95
N VAL A 141 5.50 6.90 3.73
CA VAL A 141 4.48 6.63 4.74
C VAL A 141 4.68 7.55 5.95
N ASP A 142 3.69 8.39 6.23
CA ASP A 142 3.58 9.07 7.52
C ASP A 142 2.96 8.11 8.53
N PHE A 143 3.76 7.62 9.46
CA PHE A 143 3.32 6.62 10.44
C PHE A 143 2.15 7.09 11.31
N LEU A 144 2.13 8.37 11.66
CA LEU A 144 1.07 8.93 12.49
C LEU A 144 -0.24 9.03 11.70
N GLU A 145 -0.17 9.49 10.45
CA GLU A 145 -1.32 9.57 9.56
C GLU A 145 -1.86 8.16 9.26
N SER A 146 -0.99 7.22 8.92
CA SER A 146 -1.35 5.82 8.63
C SER A 146 -2.04 5.14 9.82
N LYS A 147 -1.52 5.30 11.05
CA LYS A 147 -2.18 4.80 12.26
C LYS A 147 -3.59 5.37 12.44
N LYS A 148 -3.72 6.70 12.28
CA LYS A 148 -5.03 7.37 12.40
C LYS A 148 -6.03 6.87 11.36
N ASN A 149 -5.57 6.69 10.12
CA ASN A 149 -6.41 6.20 9.03
C ASN A 149 -6.89 4.77 9.27
N MET A 150 -5.97 3.86 9.63
CA MET A 150 -6.31 2.47 9.98
C MET A 150 -7.29 2.39 11.16
N ASP A 151 -7.05 3.16 12.22
CA ASP A 151 -7.93 3.23 13.38
C ASP A 151 -9.31 3.79 13.02
N ALA A 152 -9.38 4.79 12.14
CA ALA A 152 -10.64 5.34 11.66
C ALA A 152 -11.44 4.29 10.89
N VAL A 153 -10.80 3.58 9.95
CA VAL A 153 -11.44 2.52 9.16
C VAL A 153 -11.97 1.41 10.07
N LEU A 154 -11.18 0.91 11.01
CA LEU A 154 -11.62 -0.10 11.97
C LEU A 154 -12.84 0.36 12.79
N LYS A 155 -12.84 1.62 13.27
CA LYS A 155 -13.97 2.19 14.03
C LYS A 155 -15.24 2.33 13.21
N ILE A 156 -15.16 2.74 11.94
CA ILE A 156 -16.37 2.87 11.10
C ILE A 156 -16.91 1.49 10.70
N ILE A 157 -16.05 0.49 10.51
CA ILE A 157 -16.44 -0.90 10.30
C ILE A 157 -17.12 -1.45 11.55
N GLU A 158 -16.53 -1.29 12.72
CA GLU A 158 -17.11 -1.74 14.01
C GLU A 158 -18.50 -1.17 14.25
N LYS A 159 -18.72 0.09 13.87
CA LYS A 159 -20.01 0.78 13.98
C LYS A 159 -21.00 0.44 12.87
N ASN A 160 -20.64 -0.42 11.91
CA ASN A 160 -21.43 -0.75 10.71
C ASN A 160 -21.85 0.49 9.90
N LEU A 161 -20.99 1.48 9.76
CA LEU A 161 -21.28 2.72 9.04
C LEU A 161 -20.96 2.64 7.54
N ILE A 162 -20.28 1.59 7.09
CA ILE A 162 -19.87 1.40 5.69
C ILE A 162 -20.33 0.04 5.16
N LYS A 163 -20.52 -0.03 3.85
CA LYS A 163 -20.93 -1.24 3.14
C LYS A 163 -19.74 -2.04 2.61
N SER A 164 -18.66 -1.35 2.26
CA SER A 164 -17.44 -1.91 1.71
C SER A 164 -16.26 -1.01 2.04
N ALA A 165 -15.07 -1.56 2.04
CA ALA A 165 -13.81 -0.84 2.15
C ALA A 165 -12.82 -1.42 1.13
N HIS A 166 -11.97 -0.57 0.58
CA HIS A 166 -10.89 -0.93 -0.32
C HIS A 166 -9.69 -0.04 -0.05
N ASP A 167 -8.49 -0.58 -0.06
CA ASP A 167 -7.27 0.21 0.05
C ASP A 167 -6.95 0.89 -1.30
N CYS A 168 -6.32 2.05 -1.23
CA CYS A 168 -5.73 2.68 -2.40
C CYS A 168 -4.26 2.25 -2.47
N SER A 169 -3.93 1.32 -3.34
CA SER A 169 -2.58 0.80 -3.53
C SER A 169 -2.09 1.09 -4.95
N LYS A 170 -1.69 0.09 -5.69
CA LYS A 170 -1.20 0.26 -7.07
C LYS A 170 -2.22 0.91 -7.97
N GLY A 171 -1.77 1.94 -8.71
CA GLY A 171 -2.61 2.75 -9.59
C GLY A 171 -3.48 3.77 -8.87
N GLY A 172 -3.33 3.91 -7.55
CA GLY A 172 -3.94 4.96 -6.74
C GLY A 172 -5.47 4.94 -6.71
N LEU A 173 -6.06 6.11 -6.48
CA LEU A 173 -7.51 6.30 -6.33
C LEU A 173 -8.30 5.83 -7.56
N ALA A 174 -7.78 6.08 -8.76
CA ALA A 174 -8.49 5.73 -9.99
C ALA A 174 -8.71 4.21 -10.10
N ILE A 175 -7.69 3.42 -9.79
CA ILE A 175 -7.79 1.97 -9.87
C ILE A 175 -8.65 1.43 -8.73
N ALA A 176 -8.46 1.88 -7.49
CA ALA A 176 -9.27 1.46 -6.35
C ALA A 176 -10.78 1.73 -6.57
N ALA A 177 -11.13 2.92 -7.07
CA ALA A 177 -12.52 3.24 -7.43
C ALA A 177 -13.05 2.36 -8.57
N SER A 178 -12.21 2.09 -9.58
CA SER A 178 -12.58 1.22 -10.70
C SER A 178 -12.85 -0.21 -10.25
N GLU A 179 -12.03 -0.75 -9.36
CA GLU A 179 -12.18 -2.11 -8.81
C GLU A 179 -13.48 -2.24 -7.99
N LEU A 180 -13.79 -1.24 -7.16
CA LEU A 180 -15.07 -1.17 -6.45
C LEU A 180 -16.26 -1.14 -7.42
N CYS A 181 -16.17 -0.32 -8.47
CA CYS A 181 -17.23 -0.20 -9.49
C CYS A 181 -17.41 -1.49 -10.29
N MET A 182 -16.33 -2.09 -10.74
CA MET A 182 -16.35 -3.34 -11.51
C MET A 182 -16.94 -4.51 -10.71
N THR A 183 -16.53 -4.65 -9.45
CA THR A 183 -17.03 -5.68 -8.54
C THR A 183 -18.54 -5.56 -8.32
N ASN A 184 -19.07 -4.33 -8.28
CA ASN A 184 -20.48 -4.05 -8.05
C ASN A 184 -21.29 -3.82 -9.34
N GLN A 185 -20.65 -3.82 -10.51
CA GLN A 185 -21.25 -3.54 -11.83
C GLN A 185 -21.99 -2.19 -11.88
N ILE A 186 -21.36 -1.15 -11.35
CA ILE A 186 -21.86 0.23 -11.33
C ILE A 186 -20.78 1.17 -11.85
N GLY A 187 -21.15 2.43 -12.14
CA GLY A 187 -20.23 3.53 -12.38
C GLY A 187 -20.10 4.43 -11.16
N CYS A 188 -19.16 5.35 -11.19
CA CYS A 188 -19.04 6.43 -10.22
C CYS A 188 -18.64 7.74 -10.88
N ASP A 189 -19.06 8.85 -10.28
CA ASP A 189 -18.62 10.20 -10.60
C ASP A 189 -17.73 10.70 -9.46
N ILE A 190 -16.51 11.10 -9.79
CA ILE A 190 -15.54 11.58 -8.80
C ILE A 190 -15.24 13.05 -9.08
N SER A 191 -15.57 13.95 -8.14
CA SER A 191 -15.12 15.33 -8.17
C SER A 191 -13.73 15.45 -7.55
N LEU A 192 -12.77 15.91 -8.34
CA LEU A 192 -11.40 16.11 -7.87
C LEU A 192 -11.21 17.43 -7.10
N GLU A 193 -12.20 18.31 -7.11
CA GLU A 193 -12.10 19.65 -6.49
C GLU A 193 -12.00 19.61 -4.96
N ASN A 194 -12.56 18.57 -4.35
CA ASN A 194 -12.68 18.45 -2.89
C ASN A 194 -11.76 17.36 -2.30
N ILE A 195 -10.83 16.84 -3.08
CA ILE A 195 -9.85 15.87 -2.56
C ILE A 195 -8.83 16.64 -1.73
N SER A 196 -8.77 16.30 -0.44
CA SER A 196 -7.89 16.95 0.53
C SER A 196 -6.42 16.75 0.19
N GLY A 197 -5.64 17.79 0.36
CA GLY A 197 -4.20 17.76 0.15
C GLY A 197 -3.70 19.05 -0.49
N GLU A 198 -2.52 18.97 -1.09
CA GLU A 198 -1.94 20.05 -1.87
C GLU A 198 -2.74 20.25 -3.17
N LYS A 199 -2.62 21.42 -3.79
CA LYS A 199 -3.19 21.65 -5.13
C LYS A 199 -2.38 20.84 -6.15
N LEU A 200 -2.92 19.70 -6.55
CA LEU A 200 -2.29 18.75 -7.47
C LEU A 200 -3.00 18.73 -8.82
N ASP A 201 -2.28 18.34 -9.85
CA ASP A 201 -2.86 18.04 -11.16
C ASP A 201 -3.70 16.75 -11.09
N ALA A 202 -4.65 16.60 -12.00
CA ALA A 202 -5.62 15.50 -11.96
C ALA A 202 -4.97 14.10 -12.03
N ASP A 203 -3.90 13.95 -12.80
CA ASP A 203 -3.15 12.70 -12.90
C ASP A 203 -2.49 12.31 -11.57
N LYS A 204 -1.95 13.29 -10.84
CA LYS A 204 -1.38 13.08 -9.51
C LYS A 204 -2.44 12.70 -8.49
N ILE A 205 -3.61 13.37 -8.53
CA ILE A 205 -4.73 13.02 -7.63
C ILE A 205 -5.21 11.60 -7.89
N LEU A 206 -5.33 11.21 -9.14
CA LEU A 206 -5.90 9.92 -9.53
C LEU A 206 -4.93 8.75 -9.39
N PHE A 207 -3.64 8.97 -9.65
CA PHE A 207 -2.67 7.89 -9.83
C PHE A 207 -1.49 7.91 -8.88
N SER A 208 -1.39 8.89 -7.94
CA SER A 208 -0.43 8.78 -6.85
C SER A 208 -0.73 7.56 -5.98
N GLU A 209 0.31 6.80 -5.71
CA GLU A 209 0.25 5.63 -4.83
C GLU A 209 0.68 6.02 -3.40
N SER A 210 0.14 7.16 -2.93
CA SER A 210 0.36 7.68 -1.56
C SER A 210 -0.27 6.74 -0.52
N HIS A 211 0.36 6.67 0.64
CA HIS A 211 -0.02 5.76 1.74
C HIS A 211 -0.72 6.50 2.87
#